data_4f4b0a49b87f0d44e97a004d6f059a64
#
_entry.id   4f4b0a49b87f0d44e97a004d6f059a64
#
_cell.length_a   1.000
_cell.length_b   1.000
_cell.length_c   1.000
_cell.angle_alpha   90.00
_cell.angle_beta   90.00
_cell.angle_gamma   90.00
#
_symmetry.space_group_name_H-M   'P 1'
#
loop_
_entity.id
_entity.type
_entity.pdbx_description
1 polymer ?
#
loop_
_entity_poly.entity_id
_entity_poly.type
_entity_poly.pdbx_seq_one_letter_code
_entity_poly.pdbx_strand_id
1 'polypeptide(L)'
;VDALIAFLNVHQPSASSKKEINKGLTDPIPERVKFDGLTINLTQFTQFPTTSDKDQKPLARITKLGFEPATGNLFVNDLNGELYKLKDGKPVLFMDIIKLKPKFIHQPGLATGLGSFAFHPGFAKNGLFYTTHTEPPRTAKAEFGYADSIKATVQWVLTEWKVKDPAADSFEGTSRELFRADMVSGIHGVQEITFNPLAKPGDEDYGLLYIGVGDGGSVENGYSFLATDQDKIWGTILRIDPHGRNSANGKYGIPPKNPFVLQQHSQIPGEIFASGFRNPHRNTWTKNGDMLACNIGQHHIESVNLIASGKDYGWPIREGRFVIDPNGDINNVYPLPADDSIYNIAYPVAAFDHDEGVAITGGLEYWGNEIPRLKGKYFFGDIPSGRLFYISTADIQQGKQADIKEWRISINGVSTTLREACGSKRVDLHFGRDAKGELYILTKADGKLYKLTGAEQTKG
;
A
#
# COMPACT_ATOMS: atom_id res chain seq x y z
N VAL A 1 -17.85 -23.63 19.06
CA VAL A 1 -17.22 -23.33 20.35
C VAL A 1 -15.97 -24.19 20.50
N ASP A 2 -16.06 -25.53 20.28
CA ASP A 2 -14.94 -26.46 20.48
C ASP A 2 -13.79 -26.26 19.46
N ALA A 3 -14.11 -25.89 18.22
CA ALA A 3 -13.10 -25.56 17.20
C ALA A 3 -12.35 -24.24 17.54
N LEU A 4 -13.05 -23.27 18.11
CA LEU A 4 -12.46 -21.99 18.55
C LEU A 4 -11.58 -22.20 19.79
N ILE A 5 -12.02 -23.07 20.73
CA ILE A 5 -11.22 -23.43 21.89
C ILE A 5 -9.97 -24.22 21.48
N ALA A 6 -10.10 -25.15 20.51
CA ALA A 6 -8.96 -25.86 19.94
C ALA A 6 -7.97 -24.91 19.24
N PHE A 7 -8.46 -23.94 18.45
CA PHE A 7 -7.65 -22.91 17.81
C PHE A 7 -6.94 -22.03 18.84
N LEU A 8 -7.64 -21.53 19.85
CA LEU A 8 -7.06 -20.70 20.92
C LEU A 8 -6.05 -21.50 21.77
N ASN A 9 -6.27 -22.79 21.98
CA ASN A 9 -5.35 -23.65 22.73
C ASN A 9 -4.08 -24.03 21.93
N VAL A 10 -4.18 -24.17 20.61
CA VAL A 10 -3.03 -24.42 19.72
C VAL A 10 -2.18 -23.18 19.53
N HIS A 11 -2.80 -21.98 19.62
CA HIS A 11 -2.12 -20.69 19.38
C HIS A 11 -1.68 -19.99 20.67
N GLN A 12 -1.89 -20.60 21.86
CA GLN A 12 -1.29 -20.09 23.10
C GLN A 12 0.15 -20.60 23.21
N PRO A 13 1.13 -19.73 23.50
CA PRO A 13 2.49 -20.17 23.83
C PRO A 13 2.44 -21.17 24.98
N SER A 14 3.23 -22.25 24.91
CA SER A 14 3.33 -23.23 26.00
C SER A 14 3.70 -22.53 27.32
N ALA A 15 3.26 -23.09 28.46
CA ALA A 15 3.55 -22.50 29.78
C ALA A 15 5.04 -22.35 30.08
N SER A 16 5.91 -23.14 29.43
CA SER A 16 7.38 -23.03 29.51
C SER A 16 7.90 -21.80 28.72
N SER A 17 7.26 -21.40 27.62
CA SER A 17 7.64 -20.21 26.85
C SER A 17 7.18 -18.91 27.53
N LYS A 18 6.14 -18.95 28.37
CA LYS A 18 5.66 -17.77 29.09
C LYS A 18 6.65 -17.18 30.11
N LYS A 19 7.64 -17.94 30.57
CA LYS A 19 8.63 -17.45 31.56
C LYS A 19 9.81 -16.71 30.95
N GLU A 20 10.14 -16.93 29.66
CA GLU A 20 11.21 -16.21 28.96
C GLU A 20 10.72 -15.04 28.11
N ILE A 21 9.43 -14.98 27.80
CA ILE A 21 8.81 -13.97 26.92
C ILE A 21 8.57 -12.62 27.63
N ASN A 22 8.88 -12.47 28.90
CA ASN A 22 8.45 -11.32 29.70
C ASN A 22 9.23 -10.00 29.46
N LYS A 23 10.15 -9.96 28.51
CA LYS A 23 10.86 -8.70 28.17
C LYS A 23 10.85 -8.52 26.66
N GLY A 24 10.09 -7.53 26.19
CA GLY A 24 10.10 -7.10 24.79
C GLY A 24 11.51 -6.73 24.33
N LEU A 25 11.76 -6.89 23.05
CA LEU A 25 13.01 -6.49 22.42
C LEU A 25 13.07 -4.96 22.34
N THR A 26 14.17 -4.37 22.80
CA THR A 26 14.38 -2.91 22.74
C THR A 26 14.99 -2.46 21.42
N ASP A 27 15.70 -3.35 20.73
CA ASP A 27 16.35 -3.15 19.44
C ASP A 27 16.19 -4.46 18.64
N PRO A 28 15.06 -4.62 17.95
CA PRO A 28 14.74 -5.87 17.25
C PRO A 28 15.68 -6.19 16.10
N ILE A 29 16.17 -5.16 15.39
CA ILE A 29 17.10 -5.29 14.25
C ILE A 29 18.31 -4.39 14.51
N PRO A 30 19.34 -4.87 15.22
CA PRO A 30 20.48 -4.04 15.62
C PRO A 30 21.39 -3.63 14.46
N GLU A 31 21.28 -4.26 13.30
CA GLU A 31 22.05 -3.93 12.11
C GLU A 31 21.51 -2.68 11.44
N ARG A 32 22.29 -1.61 11.46
CA ARG A 32 21.89 -0.33 10.86
C ARG A 32 22.00 -0.35 9.33
N VAL A 33 21.01 0.27 8.67
CA VAL A 33 21.04 0.48 7.22
C VAL A 33 22.19 1.42 6.85
N LYS A 34 23.04 0.96 5.92
CA LYS A 34 24.25 1.70 5.54
C LYS A 34 24.06 2.45 4.22
N PHE A 35 24.59 3.66 4.17
CA PHE A 35 24.79 4.36 2.90
C PHE A 35 25.91 3.67 2.10
N ASP A 36 25.60 3.30 0.86
CA ASP A 36 26.53 2.57 -0.02
C ASP A 36 27.26 3.45 -1.05
N GLY A 37 27.10 4.77 -0.93
CA GLY A 37 27.69 5.72 -1.86
C GLY A 37 26.78 6.14 -3.00
N LEU A 38 25.57 5.57 -3.15
CA LEU A 38 24.64 5.95 -4.22
C LEU A 38 23.98 7.30 -3.93
N THR A 39 24.22 8.28 -4.79
CA THR A 39 23.53 9.58 -4.78
C THR A 39 22.76 9.75 -6.07
N ILE A 40 21.47 10.08 -5.97
CA ILE A 40 20.58 10.25 -7.12
C ILE A 40 20.19 11.72 -7.26
N ASN A 41 20.37 12.25 -8.48
CA ASN A 41 19.99 13.61 -8.82
C ASN A 41 18.48 13.68 -9.02
N LEU A 42 17.85 14.63 -8.34
CA LEU A 42 16.44 14.96 -8.48
C LEU A 42 16.28 16.29 -9.19
N THR A 43 15.33 16.32 -10.13
CA THR A 43 14.88 17.57 -10.74
C THR A 43 13.42 17.77 -10.40
N GLN A 44 13.05 18.96 -9.92
CA GLN A 44 11.64 19.27 -9.70
C GLN A 44 10.89 19.20 -11.03
N PHE A 45 9.94 18.29 -11.12
CA PHE A 45 9.14 18.08 -12.32
C PHE A 45 7.95 19.04 -12.34
N THR A 46 7.23 19.13 -11.21
CA THR A 46 6.11 20.06 -11.07
C THR A 46 5.80 20.36 -9.60
N GLN A 47 4.95 21.38 -9.40
CA GLN A 47 4.35 21.79 -8.13
C GLN A 47 2.84 21.68 -8.23
N PHE A 48 2.21 20.98 -7.28
CA PHE A 48 0.76 20.88 -7.19
C PHE A 48 0.16 22.08 -6.46
N PRO A 49 -1.09 22.45 -6.75
CA PRO A 49 -1.82 23.44 -5.98
C PRO A 49 -1.87 23.07 -4.49
N THR A 50 -1.91 24.06 -3.63
CA THR A 50 -2.16 23.86 -2.20
C THR A 50 -3.62 23.48 -2.00
N THR A 51 -3.86 22.33 -1.38
CA THR A 51 -5.20 21.80 -1.07
C THR A 51 -5.50 21.83 0.43
N SER A 52 -4.52 22.11 1.26
CA SER A 52 -4.67 22.32 2.71
C SER A 52 -5.06 23.74 3.04
N ASP A 53 -5.60 23.94 4.25
CA ASP A 53 -5.90 25.27 4.78
C ASP A 53 -4.64 26.15 4.82
N LYS A 54 -4.86 27.47 4.76
CA LYS A 54 -3.78 28.46 4.74
C LYS A 54 -2.80 28.20 5.91
N ASP A 55 -1.51 28.24 5.57
CA ASP A 55 -0.39 28.08 6.51
C ASP A 55 -0.31 26.72 7.22
N GLN A 56 -1.07 25.70 6.78
CA GLN A 56 -0.98 24.33 7.28
C GLN A 56 -0.12 23.45 6.38
N LYS A 57 0.52 22.46 6.99
CA LYS A 57 1.22 21.37 6.28
C LYS A 57 0.52 20.04 6.56
N PRO A 58 0.55 19.12 5.59
CA PRO A 58 1.20 19.20 4.27
C PRO A 58 0.47 20.19 3.35
N LEU A 59 1.16 20.84 2.42
CA LEU A 59 0.57 21.80 1.48
C LEU A 59 -0.41 21.13 0.50
N ALA A 60 -0.09 19.90 0.07
CA ALA A 60 -0.96 19.08 -0.76
C ALA A 60 -0.84 17.63 -0.31
N ARG A 61 -1.96 16.91 -0.25
CA ARG A 61 -1.98 15.52 0.20
C ARG A 61 -1.80 14.53 -0.96
N ILE A 62 -0.91 14.87 -1.92
CA ILE A 62 -0.60 14.02 -3.07
C ILE A 62 -0.01 12.68 -2.62
N THR A 63 -0.57 11.55 -3.09
CA THR A 63 -0.22 10.26 -2.51
C THR A 63 0.20 9.19 -3.51
N LYS A 64 -0.30 9.24 -4.75
CA LYS A 64 0.04 8.27 -5.78
C LYS A 64 0.23 8.94 -7.12
N LEU A 65 1.31 8.60 -7.80
CA LEU A 65 1.52 8.87 -9.22
C LEU A 65 1.35 7.55 -9.99
N GLY A 66 0.57 7.61 -11.03
CA GLY A 66 0.38 6.53 -12.00
C GLY A 66 0.17 7.09 -13.39
N PHE A 67 -0.01 6.23 -14.37
CA PHE A 67 -0.26 6.62 -15.75
C PHE A 67 -1.44 5.84 -16.34
N GLU A 68 -2.10 6.42 -17.31
CA GLU A 68 -3.05 5.66 -18.12
C GLU A 68 -2.31 4.92 -19.25
N PRO A 69 -2.68 3.65 -19.53
CA PRO A 69 -1.85 2.77 -20.34
C PRO A 69 -1.89 3.04 -21.84
N ALA A 70 -2.80 3.90 -22.34
CA ALA A 70 -2.96 4.17 -23.76
C ALA A 70 -1.89 5.10 -24.32
N THR A 71 -1.69 6.23 -23.64
CA THR A 71 -0.77 7.30 -24.09
C THR A 71 0.39 7.51 -23.11
N GLY A 72 0.30 6.94 -21.89
CA GLY A 72 1.27 7.13 -20.84
C GLY A 72 1.13 8.47 -20.10
N ASN A 73 0.01 9.19 -20.27
CA ASN A 73 -0.25 10.39 -19.50
C ASN A 73 -0.22 10.11 -18.00
N LEU A 74 0.48 10.97 -17.27
CA LEU A 74 0.64 10.86 -15.83
C LEU A 74 -0.55 11.44 -15.09
N PHE A 75 -0.92 10.79 -14.00
CA PHE A 75 -1.96 11.23 -13.08
C PHE A 75 -1.45 11.18 -11.64
N VAL A 76 -1.93 12.12 -10.83
CA VAL A 76 -1.64 12.18 -9.39
C VAL A 76 -2.92 12.49 -8.65
N ASN A 77 -3.23 11.69 -7.61
CA ASN A 77 -4.35 12.01 -6.73
C ASN A 77 -3.89 12.77 -5.48
N ASP A 78 -4.75 13.66 -5.02
CA ASP A 78 -4.70 14.26 -3.70
C ASP A 78 -5.78 13.65 -2.81
N LEU A 79 -5.45 13.30 -1.57
CA LEU A 79 -6.43 12.75 -0.62
C LEU A 79 -7.60 13.71 -0.35
N ASN A 80 -7.41 15.02 -0.58
CA ASN A 80 -8.47 16.00 -0.40
C ASN A 80 -9.56 15.94 -1.48
N GLY A 81 -9.34 15.16 -2.56
CA GLY A 81 -10.40 14.80 -3.51
C GLY A 81 -10.09 15.04 -4.97
N GLU A 82 -8.96 15.65 -5.29
CA GLU A 82 -8.56 15.95 -6.65
C GLU A 82 -7.78 14.80 -7.29
N LEU A 83 -8.09 14.50 -8.55
CA LEU A 83 -7.25 13.71 -9.45
C LEU A 83 -6.75 14.63 -10.56
N TYR A 84 -5.44 14.85 -10.60
CA TYR A 84 -4.77 15.68 -11.60
C TYR A 84 -4.23 14.84 -12.75
N LYS A 85 -4.39 15.32 -13.98
CA LYS A 85 -3.64 14.88 -15.16
C LYS A 85 -2.44 15.81 -15.35
N LEU A 86 -1.26 15.27 -15.61
CA LEU A 86 -0.09 16.11 -15.91
C LEU A 86 -0.03 16.37 -17.43
N LYS A 87 -0.22 17.62 -17.82
CA LYS A 87 -0.13 18.09 -19.20
C LYS A 87 1.02 19.07 -19.34
N ASP A 88 1.96 18.78 -20.22
CA ASP A 88 3.18 19.58 -20.41
C ASP A 88 3.91 19.86 -19.08
N GLY A 89 3.97 18.85 -18.21
CA GLY A 89 4.58 18.96 -16.89
C GLY A 89 3.78 19.76 -15.86
N LYS A 90 2.53 20.19 -16.16
CA LYS A 90 1.68 20.97 -15.26
C LYS A 90 0.48 20.15 -14.79
N PRO A 91 0.06 20.25 -13.51
CA PRO A 91 -1.14 19.60 -13.03
C PRO A 91 -2.40 20.32 -13.57
N VAL A 92 -3.24 19.58 -14.27
CA VAL A 92 -4.57 19.99 -14.73
C VAL A 92 -5.58 19.14 -13.97
N LEU A 93 -6.59 19.79 -13.39
CA LEU A 93 -7.64 19.08 -12.65
C LEU A 93 -8.45 18.21 -13.62
N PHE A 94 -8.27 16.90 -13.53
CA PHE A 94 -9.02 15.93 -14.32
C PHE A 94 -10.36 15.62 -13.67
N MET A 95 -10.38 15.35 -12.35
CA MET A 95 -11.59 14.98 -11.62
C MET A 95 -11.54 15.57 -10.21
N ASP A 96 -12.70 16.12 -9.78
CA ASP A 96 -12.95 16.55 -8.41
C ASP A 96 -14.03 15.63 -7.82
N ILE A 97 -13.63 14.72 -6.94
CA ILE A 97 -14.54 13.72 -6.40
C ILE A 97 -15.58 14.34 -5.45
N ILE A 98 -15.28 15.49 -4.82
CA ILE A 98 -16.21 16.20 -3.95
C ILE A 98 -17.48 16.57 -4.72
N LYS A 99 -17.32 17.02 -5.98
CA LYS A 99 -18.46 17.37 -6.85
C LYS A 99 -19.25 16.16 -7.33
N LEU A 100 -18.60 14.99 -7.43
CA LEU A 100 -19.19 13.79 -8.02
C LEU A 100 -19.78 12.84 -6.95
N LYS A 101 -19.27 12.90 -5.72
CA LYS A 101 -19.69 12.08 -4.58
C LYS A 101 -20.02 12.98 -3.38
N PRO A 102 -21.27 13.40 -3.23
CA PRO A 102 -21.69 14.37 -2.19
C PRO A 102 -21.46 13.89 -0.74
N LYS A 103 -21.21 12.59 -0.55
CA LYS A 103 -20.88 12.00 0.75
C LYS A 103 -19.38 11.82 0.99
N PHE A 104 -18.54 12.23 0.03
CA PHE A 104 -17.08 12.16 0.18
C PHE A 104 -16.62 12.92 1.43
N ILE A 105 -15.69 12.30 2.17
CA ILE A 105 -14.98 12.93 3.28
C ILE A 105 -13.48 12.66 3.15
N HIS A 106 -12.66 13.59 3.64
CA HIS A 106 -11.20 13.43 3.73
C HIS A 106 -10.69 13.55 5.18
N GLN A 107 -11.60 13.46 6.13
CA GLN A 107 -11.37 13.42 7.58
C GLN A 107 -12.26 12.33 8.19
N PRO A 108 -11.92 11.76 9.37
CA PRO A 108 -10.72 11.99 10.18
C PRO A 108 -9.52 11.19 9.70
N GLY A 109 -8.35 11.53 10.23
CA GLY A 109 -7.12 10.75 10.07
C GLY A 109 -6.28 11.13 8.87
N LEU A 110 -5.07 10.58 8.83
CA LEU A 110 -4.05 10.93 7.84
C LEU A 110 -4.26 10.22 6.48
N ALA A 111 -5.08 9.18 6.46
CA ALA A 111 -5.23 8.26 5.34
C ALA A 111 -6.55 8.42 4.57
N THR A 112 -7.56 9.06 5.16
CA THR A 112 -8.89 9.24 4.56
C THR A 112 -8.89 10.22 3.39
N GLY A 113 -9.82 10.04 2.48
CA GLY A 113 -9.99 10.85 1.28
C GLY A 113 -9.99 10.03 0.00
N LEU A 114 -9.53 10.60 -1.12
CA LEU A 114 -9.29 9.90 -2.39
C LEU A 114 -8.00 9.07 -2.28
N GLY A 115 -8.13 7.82 -1.81
CA GLY A 115 -6.99 7.01 -1.38
C GLY A 115 -6.10 6.49 -2.52
N SER A 116 -6.70 6.03 -3.60
CA SER A 116 -5.97 5.45 -4.74
C SER A 116 -6.78 5.54 -6.02
N PHE A 117 -6.08 5.33 -7.15
CA PHE A 117 -6.69 5.16 -8.47
C PHE A 117 -5.93 4.14 -9.30
N ALA A 118 -6.60 3.53 -10.27
CA ALA A 118 -5.98 2.65 -11.26
C ALA A 118 -6.75 2.69 -12.58
N PHE A 119 -6.06 2.88 -13.70
CA PHE A 119 -6.64 2.76 -15.02
C PHE A 119 -6.67 1.30 -15.45
N HIS A 120 -7.80 0.85 -16.01
CA HIS A 120 -7.89 -0.49 -16.59
C HIS A 120 -6.84 -0.66 -17.71
N PRO A 121 -6.17 -1.82 -17.84
CA PRO A 121 -5.17 -2.01 -18.91
C PRO A 121 -5.71 -1.75 -20.33
N GLY A 122 -7.01 -1.95 -20.55
CA GLY A 122 -7.71 -1.62 -21.80
C GLY A 122 -8.36 -0.24 -21.85
N PHE A 123 -7.93 0.72 -21.03
CA PHE A 123 -8.55 2.05 -20.87
C PHE A 123 -8.84 2.76 -22.18
N ALA A 124 -7.92 2.73 -23.16
CA ALA A 124 -8.12 3.32 -24.49
C ALA A 124 -9.40 2.85 -25.19
N LYS A 125 -9.81 1.61 -24.93
CA LYS A 125 -10.97 0.98 -25.60
C LYS A 125 -12.25 1.06 -24.75
N ASN A 126 -12.11 0.92 -23.42
CA ASN A 126 -13.25 0.78 -22.54
C ASN A 126 -13.54 2.04 -21.69
N GLY A 127 -12.56 2.96 -21.58
CA GLY A 127 -12.67 4.19 -20.79
C GLY A 127 -12.79 3.96 -19.28
N LEU A 128 -12.38 2.78 -18.77
CA LEU A 128 -12.60 2.40 -17.38
C LEU A 128 -11.39 2.73 -16.51
N PHE A 129 -11.65 3.34 -15.37
CA PHE A 129 -10.70 3.48 -14.30
C PHE A 129 -11.40 3.33 -12.94
N TYR A 130 -10.64 3.16 -11.89
CA TYR A 130 -11.14 2.84 -10.56
C TYR A 130 -10.53 3.80 -9.55
N THR A 131 -11.31 4.11 -8.51
CA THR A 131 -10.82 4.88 -7.35
C THR A 131 -11.30 4.27 -6.06
N THR A 132 -10.55 4.51 -4.99
CA THR A 132 -11.02 4.31 -3.62
C THR A 132 -11.18 5.66 -2.94
N HIS A 133 -12.24 5.80 -2.17
CA HIS A 133 -12.49 7.02 -1.40
C HIS A 133 -13.24 6.72 -0.11
N THR A 134 -13.29 7.69 0.78
CA THR A 134 -13.98 7.56 2.07
C THR A 134 -15.29 8.35 2.10
N GLU A 135 -16.27 7.75 2.79
CA GLU A 135 -17.56 8.35 3.15
C GLU A 135 -17.82 8.19 4.65
N PRO A 136 -18.75 8.94 5.26
CA PRO A 136 -19.13 8.76 6.67
C PRO A 136 -19.61 7.32 6.95
N PRO A 137 -19.48 6.85 8.18
CA PRO A 137 -19.99 5.53 8.55
C PRO A 137 -21.50 5.44 8.32
N ARG A 138 -21.99 4.25 7.94
CA ARG A 138 -23.42 3.98 7.69
C ARG A 138 -24.06 4.83 6.59
N THR A 139 -23.26 5.39 5.67
CA THR A 139 -23.80 6.07 4.47
C THR A 139 -24.62 5.12 3.62
N ALA A 140 -24.19 3.87 3.48
CA ALA A 140 -24.97 2.77 2.90
C ALA A 140 -24.56 1.44 3.56
N LYS A 141 -25.34 0.37 3.26
CA LYS A 141 -24.97 -0.99 3.72
C LYS A 141 -23.62 -1.38 3.08
N ALA A 142 -22.66 -1.73 3.91
CA ALA A 142 -21.38 -2.25 3.45
C ALA A 142 -21.51 -3.73 3.05
N GLU A 143 -20.84 -4.10 1.96
CA GLU A 143 -20.63 -5.51 1.61
C GLU A 143 -19.74 -6.20 2.64
N PHE A 144 -18.71 -5.47 3.09
CA PHE A 144 -17.80 -5.89 4.16
C PHE A 144 -18.03 -4.98 5.36
N GLY A 145 -19.06 -5.31 6.13
CA GLY A 145 -19.50 -4.54 7.29
C GLY A 145 -19.12 -5.21 8.60
N TYR A 146 -19.15 -4.42 9.65
CA TYR A 146 -19.01 -4.88 11.02
C TYR A 146 -20.37 -5.31 11.61
N ALA A 147 -20.31 -6.13 12.67
CA ALA A 147 -21.45 -6.33 13.54
C ALA A 147 -21.91 -5.00 14.16
N ASP A 148 -23.19 -4.88 14.49
CA ASP A 148 -23.81 -3.63 15.03
C ASP A 148 -23.13 -3.15 16.31
N SER A 149 -22.50 -4.04 17.06
CA SER A 149 -21.73 -3.73 18.30
C SER A 149 -20.41 -3.02 18.02
N ILE A 150 -19.91 -3.01 16.79
CA ILE A 150 -18.63 -2.38 16.42
C ILE A 150 -18.92 -1.07 15.72
N LYS A 151 -18.40 0.03 16.29
CA LYS A 151 -18.58 1.36 15.73
C LYS A 151 -17.58 1.61 14.58
N ALA A 152 -18.07 1.69 13.36
CA ALA A 152 -17.28 2.19 12.25
C ALA A 152 -17.06 3.71 12.36
N THR A 153 -15.91 4.18 11.94
CA THR A 153 -15.56 5.61 11.84
C THR A 153 -15.71 6.13 10.42
N VAL A 154 -15.38 5.32 9.43
CA VAL A 154 -15.50 5.64 8.01
C VAL A 154 -15.90 4.40 7.21
N GLN A 155 -16.44 4.62 6.02
CA GLN A 155 -16.60 3.60 4.97
C GLN A 155 -15.64 3.88 3.83
N TRP A 156 -14.89 2.86 3.40
CA TRP A 156 -14.13 2.91 2.16
C TRP A 156 -14.96 2.36 1.01
N VAL A 157 -14.98 3.08 -0.09
CA VAL A 157 -15.79 2.78 -1.28
C VAL A 157 -14.89 2.56 -2.48
N LEU A 158 -14.99 1.40 -3.13
CA LEU A 158 -14.38 1.15 -4.44
C LEU A 158 -15.37 1.53 -5.52
N THR A 159 -14.99 2.47 -6.38
CA THR A 159 -15.83 2.99 -7.46
C THR A 159 -15.17 2.75 -8.82
N GLU A 160 -15.92 2.20 -9.76
CA GLU A 160 -15.60 2.18 -11.18
C GLU A 160 -16.14 3.45 -11.86
N TRP A 161 -15.32 4.06 -12.69
CA TRP A 161 -15.64 5.21 -13.52
C TRP A 161 -15.51 4.84 -14.99
N LYS A 162 -16.43 5.35 -15.82
CA LYS A 162 -16.37 5.23 -17.27
C LYS A 162 -16.36 6.61 -17.88
N VAL A 163 -15.23 7.01 -18.47
CA VAL A 163 -15.12 8.30 -19.18
C VAL A 163 -15.83 8.21 -20.54
N LYS A 164 -16.41 9.31 -20.98
CA LYS A 164 -16.97 9.43 -22.34
C LYS A 164 -15.87 9.42 -23.40
N ASP A 165 -14.82 10.18 -23.14
CA ASP A 165 -13.64 10.31 -24.01
C ASP A 165 -12.35 10.03 -23.23
N PRO A 166 -11.66 8.92 -23.47
CA PRO A 166 -10.38 8.62 -22.83
C PRO A 166 -9.26 9.63 -23.09
N ALA A 167 -9.37 10.46 -24.14
CA ALA A 167 -8.36 11.46 -24.46
C ALA A 167 -8.60 12.81 -23.75
N ALA A 168 -9.76 13.02 -23.14
CA ALA A 168 -10.14 14.29 -22.52
C ALA A 168 -9.17 14.71 -21.40
N ASP A 169 -9.07 16.02 -21.20
CA ASP A 169 -8.29 16.61 -20.11
C ASP A 169 -9.10 16.79 -18.83
N SER A 170 -10.42 16.60 -18.88
CA SER A 170 -11.33 16.63 -17.74
C SER A 170 -12.31 15.45 -17.79
N PHE A 171 -12.73 14.97 -16.62
CA PHE A 171 -13.65 13.87 -16.50
C PHE A 171 -15.07 14.28 -16.87
N GLU A 172 -15.62 13.60 -17.86
CA GLU A 172 -17.04 13.45 -18.10
C GLU A 172 -17.38 11.99 -18.21
N GLY A 173 -18.40 11.51 -17.49
CA GLY A 173 -18.72 10.09 -17.55
C GLY A 173 -19.73 9.65 -16.52
N THR A 174 -19.73 8.34 -16.28
CA THR A 174 -20.60 7.69 -15.30
C THR A 174 -19.76 6.95 -14.25
N SER A 175 -20.39 6.59 -13.14
CA SER A 175 -19.77 5.79 -12.11
C SER A 175 -20.71 4.74 -11.56
N ARG A 176 -20.14 3.64 -11.07
CA ARG A 176 -20.84 2.65 -10.24
C ARG A 176 -19.97 2.20 -9.08
N GLU A 177 -20.58 2.00 -7.95
CA GLU A 177 -19.94 1.41 -6.79
C GLU A 177 -19.75 -0.10 -7.01
N LEU A 178 -18.58 -0.62 -6.68
CA LEU A 178 -18.32 -2.06 -6.70
C LEU A 178 -18.58 -2.68 -5.32
N PHE A 179 -17.96 -2.13 -4.28
CA PHE A 179 -18.22 -2.48 -2.89
C PHE A 179 -17.83 -1.35 -1.95
N ARG A 180 -18.24 -1.49 -0.70
CA ARG A 180 -17.78 -0.67 0.44
C ARG A 180 -17.43 -1.54 1.63
N ALA A 181 -16.45 -1.08 2.40
CA ALA A 181 -15.97 -1.71 3.62
C ALA A 181 -16.00 -0.74 4.80
N ASP A 182 -16.48 -1.18 5.94
CA ASP A 182 -16.43 -0.43 7.17
C ASP A 182 -15.01 -0.44 7.75
N MET A 183 -14.59 0.68 8.38
CA MET A 183 -13.34 0.77 9.13
C MET A 183 -13.58 1.40 10.50
N VAL A 184 -12.96 0.83 11.53
CA VAL A 184 -13.09 1.34 12.92
C VAL A 184 -12.31 2.63 13.15
N SER A 185 -11.36 2.93 12.26
CA SER A 185 -10.49 4.11 12.36
C SER A 185 -10.32 4.79 10.99
N GLY A 186 -9.80 6.02 10.99
CA GLY A 186 -9.41 6.78 9.79
C GLY A 186 -8.00 6.46 9.28
N ILE A 187 -7.42 5.33 9.67
CA ILE A 187 -6.11 4.83 9.23
C ILE A 187 -6.22 3.44 8.60
N HIS A 188 -5.17 2.98 7.92
CA HIS A 188 -5.03 1.62 7.35
C HIS A 188 -6.25 1.18 6.54
N GLY A 189 -6.72 2.05 5.66
CA GLY A 189 -7.88 1.77 4.81
C GLY A 189 -7.52 1.10 3.49
N VAL A 190 -8.29 1.40 2.44
CA VAL A 190 -8.07 0.89 1.08
C VAL A 190 -7.26 1.92 0.28
N GLN A 191 -5.95 1.96 0.50
CA GLN A 191 -5.05 2.99 -0.03
C GLN A 191 -4.24 2.54 -1.26
N GLU A 192 -4.40 1.29 -1.69
CA GLU A 192 -3.78 0.80 -2.92
C GLU A 192 -4.76 -0.05 -3.73
N ILE A 193 -4.94 0.34 -4.99
CA ILE A 193 -5.54 -0.49 -6.02
C ILE A 193 -4.65 -0.47 -7.26
N THR A 194 -4.45 -1.62 -7.89
CA THR A 194 -3.54 -1.72 -9.02
C THR A 194 -3.85 -2.93 -9.90
N PHE A 195 -3.50 -2.86 -11.18
CA PHE A 195 -3.50 -3.98 -12.10
C PHE A 195 -2.08 -4.50 -12.27
N ASN A 196 -1.93 -5.78 -12.60
CA ASN A 196 -0.63 -6.32 -12.99
C ASN A 196 -0.18 -5.67 -14.31
N PRO A 197 0.90 -4.85 -14.29
CA PRO A 197 1.34 -4.13 -15.49
C PRO A 197 2.01 -5.02 -16.53
N LEU A 198 2.31 -6.26 -16.20
CA LEU A 198 2.94 -7.23 -17.08
C LEU A 198 1.93 -8.10 -17.80
N ALA A 199 0.68 -8.19 -17.30
CA ALA A 199 -0.37 -9.00 -17.88
C ALA A 199 -0.82 -8.43 -19.23
N LYS A 200 -0.95 -9.30 -20.22
CA LYS A 200 -1.37 -8.99 -21.60
C LYS A 200 -2.78 -9.51 -21.86
N PRO A 201 -3.50 -8.96 -22.87
CA PRO A 201 -4.76 -9.54 -23.29
C PRO A 201 -4.64 -11.04 -23.59
N GLY A 202 -5.46 -11.84 -22.92
CA GLY A 202 -5.43 -13.30 -22.97
C GLY A 202 -4.73 -13.97 -21.80
N ASP A 203 -3.92 -13.25 -21.05
CA ASP A 203 -3.38 -13.75 -19.77
C ASP A 203 -4.49 -13.81 -18.74
N GLU A 204 -4.41 -14.79 -17.84
CA GLU A 204 -5.38 -14.98 -16.77
C GLU A 204 -5.51 -13.77 -15.86
N ASP A 205 -4.41 -13.08 -15.62
CA ASP A 205 -4.33 -11.93 -14.70
C ASP A 205 -4.68 -10.59 -15.37
N TYR A 206 -4.95 -10.59 -16.68
CA TYR A 206 -5.26 -9.37 -17.42
C TYR A 206 -6.60 -8.77 -16.99
N GLY A 207 -6.56 -7.53 -16.48
CA GLY A 207 -7.75 -6.82 -16.04
C GLY A 207 -8.27 -7.24 -14.67
N LEU A 208 -7.55 -8.08 -13.93
CA LEU A 208 -7.85 -8.35 -12.52
C LEU A 208 -7.28 -7.24 -11.65
N LEU A 209 -8.13 -6.72 -10.75
CA LEU A 209 -7.77 -5.63 -9.85
C LEU A 209 -7.33 -6.18 -8.50
N TYR A 210 -6.11 -5.80 -8.10
CA TYR A 210 -5.57 -6.07 -6.77
C TYR A 210 -5.84 -4.88 -5.85
N ILE A 211 -6.24 -5.16 -4.62
CA ILE A 211 -6.71 -4.16 -3.66
C ILE A 211 -6.06 -4.43 -2.32
N GLY A 212 -5.21 -3.53 -1.86
CA GLY A 212 -4.64 -3.58 -0.51
C GLY A 212 -5.67 -3.05 0.51
N VAL A 213 -6.08 -3.90 1.42
CA VAL A 213 -7.01 -3.57 2.51
C VAL A 213 -6.24 -3.67 3.83
N GLY A 214 -6.03 -2.55 4.48
CA GLY A 214 -5.43 -2.53 5.81
C GLY A 214 -6.38 -3.07 6.89
N ASP A 215 -5.87 -3.23 8.10
CA ASP A 215 -6.67 -3.71 9.25
C ASP A 215 -7.69 -2.67 9.77
N GLY A 216 -7.69 -1.45 9.19
CA GLY A 216 -8.58 -0.37 9.58
C GLY A 216 -8.31 0.17 10.99
N GLY A 217 -7.14 -0.13 11.58
CA GLY A 217 -6.81 0.18 12.97
C GLY A 217 -7.53 -0.75 13.96
N SER A 218 -8.00 -1.92 13.51
CA SER A 218 -8.81 -2.82 14.33
C SER A 218 -8.06 -3.33 15.56
N VAL A 219 -6.80 -3.71 15.40
CA VAL A 219 -5.98 -4.24 16.50
C VAL A 219 -5.75 -3.18 17.57
N GLU A 220 -5.42 -1.96 17.18
CA GLU A 220 -5.23 -0.82 18.09
C GLU A 220 -6.50 -0.45 18.87
N ASN A 221 -7.67 -0.74 18.30
CA ASN A 221 -8.97 -0.48 18.91
C ASN A 221 -9.56 -1.70 19.64
N GLY A 222 -8.78 -2.76 19.86
CA GLY A 222 -9.19 -3.95 20.62
C GLY A 222 -10.06 -4.95 19.84
N TYR A 223 -10.07 -4.87 18.52
CA TYR A 223 -10.79 -5.77 17.63
C TYR A 223 -9.83 -6.65 16.78
N SER A 224 -8.84 -7.25 17.43
CA SER A 224 -7.82 -8.07 16.76
C SER A 224 -8.41 -9.19 15.89
N PHE A 225 -9.56 -9.74 16.31
CA PHE A 225 -10.29 -10.77 15.58
C PHE A 225 -10.69 -10.34 14.16
N LEU A 226 -10.87 -9.04 13.89
CA LEU A 226 -11.17 -8.55 12.54
C LEU A 226 -10.02 -8.78 11.55
N ALA A 227 -8.80 -8.90 12.05
CA ALA A 227 -7.63 -9.19 11.22
C ALA A 227 -7.13 -10.64 11.36
N THR A 228 -7.65 -11.42 12.34
CA THR A 228 -7.29 -12.84 12.52
C THR A 228 -8.31 -13.79 11.92
N ASP A 229 -9.59 -13.42 11.91
CA ASP A 229 -10.64 -14.30 11.44
C ASP A 229 -10.60 -14.40 9.91
N GLN A 230 -10.44 -15.61 9.42
CA GLN A 230 -10.29 -15.88 7.99
C GLN A 230 -11.53 -15.54 7.15
N ASP A 231 -12.71 -15.33 7.77
CA ASP A 231 -13.93 -14.87 7.11
C ASP A 231 -13.99 -13.35 6.93
N LYS A 232 -12.91 -12.63 7.22
CA LYS A 232 -12.80 -11.17 7.15
C LYS A 232 -11.80 -10.73 6.10
N ILE A 233 -12.02 -9.51 5.57
CA ILE A 233 -11.14 -8.94 4.55
C ILE A 233 -10.07 -7.98 5.10
N TRP A 234 -10.16 -7.62 6.38
CA TRP A 234 -9.22 -6.65 6.97
C TRP A 234 -7.83 -7.25 7.15
N GLY A 235 -6.83 -6.52 6.75
CA GLY A 235 -5.45 -7.00 6.72
C GLY A 235 -5.17 -7.95 5.56
N THR A 236 -5.75 -7.71 4.37
CA THR A 236 -5.60 -8.59 3.22
C THR A 236 -5.24 -7.85 1.93
N ILE A 237 -4.80 -8.60 0.94
CA ILE A 237 -4.81 -8.19 -0.46
C ILE A 237 -5.92 -8.97 -1.16
N LEU A 238 -6.90 -8.25 -1.71
CA LEU A 238 -7.97 -8.83 -2.51
C LEU A 238 -7.58 -8.87 -3.98
N ARG A 239 -8.15 -9.83 -4.75
CA ARG A 239 -8.10 -9.88 -6.22
C ARG A 239 -9.49 -10.11 -6.77
N ILE A 240 -9.98 -9.18 -7.57
CA ILE A 240 -11.31 -9.23 -8.17
C ILE A 240 -11.28 -9.04 -9.69
N ASP A 241 -12.31 -9.51 -10.37
CA ASP A 241 -12.61 -9.15 -11.77
C ASP A 241 -13.68 -8.04 -11.77
N PRO A 242 -13.33 -6.78 -12.07
CA PRO A 242 -14.30 -5.69 -12.08
C PRO A 242 -15.45 -5.89 -13.09
N HIS A 243 -15.24 -6.70 -14.13
CA HIS A 243 -16.23 -6.98 -15.17
C HIS A 243 -17.12 -8.18 -14.87
N GLY A 244 -16.70 -9.07 -13.96
CA GLY A 244 -17.47 -10.23 -13.54
C GLY A 244 -18.73 -9.85 -12.75
N ARG A 245 -19.56 -10.86 -12.41
CA ARG A 245 -20.84 -10.65 -11.71
C ARG A 245 -21.17 -11.75 -10.72
N ASN A 246 -20.22 -12.60 -10.37
CA ASN A 246 -20.42 -13.74 -9.47
C ASN A 246 -20.11 -13.46 -7.99
N SER A 247 -19.80 -12.20 -7.64
CA SER A 247 -19.71 -11.77 -6.23
C SER A 247 -21.09 -11.78 -5.56
N ALA A 248 -21.12 -11.78 -4.23
CA ALA A 248 -22.36 -11.81 -3.45
C ALA A 248 -23.32 -10.64 -3.78
N ASN A 249 -22.78 -9.46 -4.08
CA ASN A 249 -23.59 -8.28 -4.49
C ASN A 249 -23.82 -8.18 -6.00
N GLY A 250 -23.24 -9.07 -6.82
CA GLY A 250 -23.39 -9.09 -8.29
C GLY A 250 -22.74 -7.90 -9.02
N LYS A 251 -21.90 -7.11 -8.35
CA LYS A 251 -21.32 -5.90 -8.93
C LYS A 251 -19.93 -6.12 -9.51
N TYR A 252 -19.25 -7.19 -9.15
CA TYR A 252 -17.94 -7.61 -9.65
C TYR A 252 -17.85 -9.12 -9.68
N GLY A 253 -16.74 -9.67 -10.14
CA GLY A 253 -16.47 -11.09 -10.16
C GLY A 253 -15.37 -11.51 -9.22
N ILE A 254 -15.44 -12.75 -8.78
CA ILE A 254 -14.39 -13.45 -8.05
C ILE A 254 -13.66 -14.35 -9.05
N PRO A 255 -12.36 -14.14 -9.30
CA PRO A 255 -11.59 -14.95 -10.23
C PRO A 255 -11.56 -16.43 -9.81
N PRO A 256 -11.77 -17.39 -10.72
CA PRO A 256 -11.90 -18.81 -10.36
C PRO A 256 -10.61 -19.42 -9.80
N LYS A 257 -9.47 -18.80 -10.05
CA LYS A 257 -8.17 -19.22 -9.51
C LYS A 257 -7.72 -18.42 -8.28
N ASN A 258 -8.62 -17.70 -7.64
CA ASN A 258 -8.32 -17.19 -6.30
C ASN A 258 -8.17 -18.36 -5.33
N PRO A 259 -7.24 -18.25 -4.36
CA PRO A 259 -6.78 -19.42 -3.59
C PRO A 259 -7.87 -20.10 -2.77
N PHE A 260 -8.91 -19.36 -2.38
CA PHE A 260 -9.94 -19.89 -1.49
C PHE A 260 -11.27 -20.25 -2.19
N VAL A 261 -11.38 -19.99 -3.49
CA VAL A 261 -12.61 -20.29 -4.27
C VAL A 261 -12.88 -21.78 -4.38
N LEU A 262 -11.84 -22.59 -4.51
CA LEU A 262 -11.96 -24.05 -4.71
C LEU A 262 -12.02 -24.84 -3.39
N GLN A 263 -11.87 -24.20 -2.25
CA GLN A 263 -11.98 -24.84 -0.95
C GLN A 263 -13.45 -25.04 -0.59
N GLN A 264 -13.97 -26.24 -0.83
CA GLN A 264 -15.34 -26.61 -0.43
C GLN A 264 -15.50 -26.39 1.06
N HIS A 265 -16.60 -25.69 1.45
CA HIS A 265 -16.92 -25.33 2.83
C HIS A 265 -16.04 -24.26 3.49
N SER A 266 -15.18 -23.57 2.73
CA SER A 266 -14.45 -22.40 3.25
C SER A 266 -15.42 -21.24 3.50
N GLN A 267 -15.33 -20.61 4.68
CA GLN A 267 -16.01 -19.34 4.95
C GLN A 267 -15.13 -18.13 4.54
N ILE A 268 -13.93 -18.40 4.02
CA ILE A 268 -12.98 -17.37 3.57
C ILE A 268 -13.55 -16.69 2.33
N PRO A 269 -13.64 -15.35 2.31
CA PRO A 269 -14.09 -14.62 1.12
C PRO A 269 -13.23 -14.97 -0.09
N GLY A 270 -13.88 -15.32 -1.19
CA GLY A 270 -13.21 -15.72 -2.43
C GLY A 270 -12.38 -14.59 -3.07
N GLU A 271 -12.61 -13.35 -2.65
CA GLU A 271 -11.86 -12.17 -3.06
C GLU A 271 -10.43 -12.16 -2.52
N ILE A 272 -10.15 -12.83 -1.39
CA ILE A 272 -8.84 -12.79 -0.73
C ILE A 272 -7.80 -13.49 -1.59
N PHE A 273 -6.71 -12.79 -1.88
CA PHE A 273 -5.53 -13.29 -2.58
C PHE A 273 -4.39 -13.65 -1.61
N ALA A 274 -4.18 -12.82 -0.58
CA ALA A 274 -3.21 -13.01 0.50
C ALA A 274 -3.70 -12.30 1.76
N SER A 275 -3.27 -12.77 2.95
CA SER A 275 -3.73 -12.26 4.25
C SER A 275 -2.57 -11.99 5.20
N GLY A 276 -2.87 -11.51 6.41
CA GLY A 276 -1.88 -11.31 7.46
C GLY A 276 -1.06 -10.02 7.33
N PHE A 277 -1.69 -8.92 6.89
CA PHE A 277 -1.08 -7.60 6.80
C PHE A 277 -1.70 -6.64 7.81
N ARG A 278 -0.90 -5.71 8.32
CA ARG A 278 -1.43 -4.58 9.05
C ARG A 278 -1.94 -3.50 8.08
N ASN A 279 -1.07 -3.04 7.19
CA ASN A 279 -1.42 -2.06 6.18
C ASN A 279 -0.58 -2.28 4.91
N PRO A 280 -1.04 -3.10 3.93
CA PRO A 280 -0.36 -3.32 2.66
C PRO A 280 -0.50 -2.07 1.79
N HIS A 281 0.28 -1.05 2.10
CA HIS A 281 0.12 0.33 1.64
C HIS A 281 0.44 0.53 0.16
N ARG A 282 1.37 -0.28 -0.42
CA ARG A 282 1.71 -0.26 -1.84
C ARG A 282 2.01 -1.66 -2.34
N ASN A 283 1.37 -2.01 -3.45
CA ASN A 283 1.51 -3.29 -4.14
C ASN A 283 2.04 -3.05 -5.55
N THR A 284 3.16 -3.65 -5.90
CA THR A 284 3.83 -3.44 -7.20
C THR A 284 4.45 -4.72 -7.72
N TRP A 285 4.90 -4.72 -8.97
CA TRP A 285 5.57 -5.85 -9.61
C TRP A 285 6.99 -5.50 -10.00
N THR A 286 7.89 -6.49 -9.84
CA THR A 286 9.21 -6.49 -10.48
C THR A 286 9.08 -6.84 -11.95
N LYS A 287 10.13 -6.59 -12.74
CA LYS A 287 10.18 -7.03 -14.16
C LYS A 287 10.09 -8.53 -14.34
N ASN A 288 10.48 -9.29 -13.33
CA ASN A 288 10.44 -10.75 -13.33
C ASN A 288 9.04 -11.32 -13.04
N GLY A 289 8.08 -10.44 -12.66
CA GLY A 289 6.71 -10.85 -12.36
C GLY A 289 6.45 -11.08 -10.87
N ASP A 290 7.44 -10.86 -10.00
CA ASP A 290 7.24 -10.95 -8.56
C ASP A 290 6.38 -9.78 -8.07
N MET A 291 5.31 -10.08 -7.38
CA MET A 291 4.50 -9.07 -6.70
C MET A 291 5.11 -8.77 -5.33
N LEU A 292 5.35 -7.50 -5.05
CA LEU A 292 5.85 -7.03 -3.77
C LEU A 292 4.85 -6.09 -3.10
N ALA A 293 4.72 -6.20 -1.78
CA ALA A 293 3.93 -5.29 -0.95
C ALA A 293 4.79 -4.67 0.16
N CYS A 294 4.74 -3.35 0.27
CA CYS A 294 5.23 -2.63 1.45
C CYS A 294 4.14 -2.63 2.51
N ASN A 295 4.43 -3.19 3.67
CA ASN A 295 3.50 -3.33 4.79
C ASN A 295 3.96 -2.48 5.97
N ILE A 296 3.15 -1.48 6.33
CA ILE A 296 3.43 -0.61 7.48
C ILE A 296 3.13 -1.37 8.77
N GLY A 297 4.14 -1.46 9.62
CA GLY A 297 4.07 -2.16 10.91
C GLY A 297 3.40 -1.37 12.03
N GLN A 298 3.40 -1.95 13.24
CA GLN A 298 2.72 -1.36 14.40
C GLN A 298 3.62 -0.35 15.11
N HIS A 299 4.67 -0.82 15.76
CA HIS A 299 5.55 0.02 16.56
C HIS A 299 7.04 -0.31 16.37
N HIS A 300 7.36 -1.36 15.63
CA HIS A 300 8.73 -1.82 15.55
C HIS A 300 9.24 -2.13 14.14
N ILE A 301 8.45 -2.76 13.27
CA ILE A 301 8.99 -3.38 12.05
C ILE A 301 8.23 -2.92 10.79
N GLU A 302 8.96 -2.31 9.89
CA GLU A 302 8.52 -1.99 8.53
C GLU A 302 9.03 -3.06 7.56
N SER A 303 8.22 -3.46 6.57
CA SER A 303 8.60 -4.62 5.75
C SER A 303 8.22 -4.52 4.28
N VAL A 304 9.05 -5.16 3.44
CA VAL A 304 8.78 -5.50 2.04
C VAL A 304 8.51 -7.00 1.96
N ASN A 305 7.38 -7.39 1.40
CA ASN A 305 6.92 -8.76 1.35
C ASN A 305 6.78 -9.23 -0.10
N LEU A 306 7.30 -10.43 -0.41
CA LEU A 306 7.08 -11.11 -1.68
C LEU A 306 5.74 -11.83 -1.61
N ILE A 307 4.78 -11.40 -2.43
CA ILE A 307 3.39 -11.83 -2.34
C ILE A 307 3.13 -13.08 -3.18
N ALA A 308 2.59 -14.09 -2.53
CA ALA A 308 2.15 -15.33 -3.15
C ALA A 308 0.68 -15.63 -2.83
N SER A 309 -0.01 -16.24 -3.77
CA SER A 309 -1.42 -16.62 -3.66
C SER A 309 -1.66 -17.54 -2.47
N GLY A 310 -2.63 -17.21 -1.62
CA GLY A 310 -3.05 -18.01 -0.46
C GLY A 310 -2.10 -17.99 0.74
N LYS A 311 -1.07 -17.13 0.74
CA LYS A 311 -0.14 -17.03 1.85
C LYS A 311 -0.61 -16.05 2.91
N ASP A 312 -0.23 -16.37 4.16
CA ASP A 312 -0.42 -15.55 5.35
C ASP A 312 0.91 -14.90 5.75
N TYR A 313 0.90 -13.60 6.02
CA TYR A 313 2.07 -12.78 6.38
C TYR A 313 2.16 -12.45 7.87
N GLY A 314 1.23 -13.01 8.66
CA GLY A 314 1.33 -13.17 10.11
C GLY A 314 0.68 -12.10 10.96
N TRP A 315 0.30 -10.94 10.45
CA TRP A 315 -0.45 -9.96 11.24
C TRP A 315 -1.83 -10.51 11.66
N PRO A 316 -2.27 -10.33 12.91
CA PRO A 316 -1.67 -9.50 13.97
C PRO A 316 -0.81 -10.28 15.00
N ILE A 317 -0.46 -11.53 14.75
CA ILE A 317 0.39 -12.32 15.67
C ILE A 317 1.88 -12.21 15.34
N ARG A 318 2.22 -11.59 14.23
CA ARG A 318 3.60 -11.28 13.81
C ARG A 318 3.70 -9.84 13.33
N GLU A 319 4.78 -9.18 13.67
CA GLU A 319 5.24 -7.94 13.06
C GLU A 319 6.63 -8.20 12.48
N GLY A 320 6.72 -8.26 11.15
CA GLY A 320 7.91 -8.79 10.47
C GLY A 320 8.24 -10.21 10.91
N ARG A 321 9.46 -10.41 11.42
CA ARG A 321 9.95 -11.70 11.94
C ARG A 321 9.90 -11.79 13.48
N PHE A 322 8.95 -11.11 14.09
CA PHE A 322 8.82 -11.05 15.54
C PHE A 322 7.40 -11.36 15.96
N VAL A 323 7.26 -11.93 17.16
CA VAL A 323 5.95 -12.14 17.79
C VAL A 323 5.42 -10.81 18.33
N ILE A 324 4.13 -10.57 18.17
CA ILE A 324 3.38 -9.50 18.83
C ILE A 324 2.15 -10.11 19.53
N ASP A 325 1.75 -9.55 20.66
CA ASP A 325 0.53 -9.97 21.37
C ASP A 325 -0.63 -9.02 21.04
N PRO A 326 -1.52 -9.39 20.09
CA PRO A 326 -2.60 -8.52 19.63
C PRO A 326 -3.70 -8.29 20.66
N ASN A 327 -3.73 -9.07 21.73
CA ASN A 327 -4.72 -8.97 22.82
C ASN A 327 -4.12 -8.51 24.15
N GLY A 328 -2.80 -8.26 24.15
CA GLY A 328 -2.05 -7.78 25.30
C GLY A 328 -1.29 -6.50 25.00
N ASP A 329 0.03 -6.56 25.10
CA ASP A 329 0.88 -5.40 24.81
C ASP A 329 1.31 -5.36 23.34
N ILE A 330 0.60 -4.59 22.54
CA ILE A 330 0.88 -4.38 21.11
C ILE A 330 2.08 -3.44 20.87
N ASN A 331 2.69 -2.91 21.92
CA ASN A 331 3.82 -1.97 21.83
C ASN A 331 5.17 -2.69 21.99
N ASN A 332 5.17 -4.00 22.13
CA ASN A 332 6.37 -4.81 22.25
C ASN A 332 6.39 -5.96 21.25
N VAL A 333 7.58 -6.27 20.77
CA VAL A 333 7.82 -7.46 19.95
C VAL A 333 8.78 -8.40 20.65
N TYR A 334 8.67 -9.69 20.32
CA TYR A 334 9.37 -10.79 20.98
C TYR A 334 10.01 -11.72 19.94
N PRO A 335 11.06 -12.49 20.31
CA PRO A 335 11.66 -13.47 19.42
C PRO A 335 10.64 -14.52 18.96
N LEU A 336 10.88 -15.10 17.77
CA LEU A 336 10.09 -16.21 17.28
C LEU A 336 10.26 -17.43 18.19
N PRO A 337 9.20 -18.21 18.46
CA PRO A 337 9.30 -19.46 19.19
C PRO A 337 10.03 -20.53 18.36
N ALA A 338 10.59 -21.52 19.01
CA ALA A 338 11.37 -22.59 18.35
C ALA A 338 10.52 -23.41 17.35
N ASP A 339 9.22 -23.51 17.58
CA ASP A 339 8.24 -24.21 16.75
C ASP A 339 7.49 -23.29 15.77
N ASP A 340 8.00 -22.09 15.51
CA ASP A 340 7.35 -21.07 14.66
C ASP A 340 6.91 -21.59 13.28
N SER A 341 7.63 -22.55 12.72
CA SER A 341 7.32 -23.15 11.42
C SER A 341 5.91 -23.77 11.31
N ILE A 342 5.28 -24.12 12.44
CA ILE A 342 3.92 -24.67 12.45
C ILE A 342 2.87 -23.65 11.95
N TYR A 343 3.14 -22.35 12.07
CA TYR A 343 2.23 -21.28 11.62
C TYR A 343 2.25 -21.05 10.12
N ASN A 344 3.24 -21.59 9.39
CA ASN A 344 3.39 -21.46 7.93
C ASN A 344 3.34 -20.00 7.42
N ILE A 345 3.88 -19.07 8.22
CA ILE A 345 3.93 -17.64 7.92
C ILE A 345 4.93 -17.36 6.80
N ALA A 346 4.54 -16.52 5.86
CA ALA A 346 5.41 -16.00 4.81
C ALA A 346 6.15 -14.75 5.31
N TYR A 347 7.41 -14.90 5.70
CA TYR A 347 8.20 -13.79 6.24
C TYR A 347 8.70 -12.83 5.17
N PRO A 348 8.93 -11.53 5.52
CA PRO A 348 9.38 -10.52 4.56
C PRO A 348 10.73 -10.85 3.90
N VAL A 349 10.93 -10.26 2.73
CA VAL A 349 12.20 -10.28 1.99
C VAL A 349 13.13 -9.16 2.40
N ALA A 350 12.59 -8.08 2.97
CA ALA A 350 13.37 -7.02 3.62
C ALA A 350 12.56 -6.41 4.75
N ALA A 351 13.20 -6.13 5.86
CA ALA A 351 12.59 -5.47 7.01
C ALA A 351 13.62 -4.59 7.71
N PHE A 352 13.15 -3.49 8.30
CA PHE A 352 13.92 -2.60 9.16
C PHE A 352 13.06 -2.19 10.35
N ASP A 353 13.70 -1.78 11.44
CA ASP A 353 13.00 -1.35 12.64
C ASP A 353 12.83 0.19 12.70
N HIS A 354 12.14 0.64 13.75
CA HIS A 354 11.81 2.05 13.92
C HIS A 354 13.00 2.96 14.25
N ASP A 355 14.21 2.43 14.43
CA ASP A 355 15.43 3.24 14.46
C ASP A 355 15.82 3.77 13.07
N GLU A 356 15.36 3.09 12.01
CA GLU A 356 15.60 3.47 10.63
C GLU A 356 14.43 4.25 10.01
N GLY A 357 13.19 3.96 10.41
CA GLY A 357 11.99 4.62 9.90
C GLY A 357 10.73 4.03 10.49
N VAL A 358 9.64 4.78 10.54
CA VAL A 358 8.43 4.45 11.30
C VAL A 358 7.18 4.22 10.44
N ALA A 359 7.30 4.34 9.11
CA ALA A 359 6.22 4.01 8.17
C ALA A 359 6.77 3.85 6.75
N ILE A 360 6.87 2.62 6.27
CA ILE A 360 7.38 2.32 4.94
C ILE A 360 6.46 2.83 3.83
N THR A 361 7.02 3.36 2.75
CA THR A 361 6.35 3.65 1.49
C THR A 361 7.16 3.21 0.29
N GLY A 362 6.51 3.09 -0.81
CA GLY A 362 7.06 2.53 -2.03
C GLY A 362 6.52 1.11 -2.14
N GLY A 363 7.02 0.20 -2.88
CA GLY A 363 8.29 0.36 -3.58
C GLY A 363 8.05 0.15 -5.08
N LEU A 364 9.08 0.52 -5.78
CA LEU A 364 9.09 0.39 -7.23
C LEU A 364 10.46 -0.07 -7.71
N GLU A 365 10.49 -1.11 -8.54
CA GLU A 365 11.69 -1.41 -9.30
C GLU A 365 11.87 -0.36 -10.40
N TYR A 366 13.10 0.08 -10.60
CA TYR A 366 13.45 0.94 -11.72
C TYR A 366 13.42 0.15 -13.04
N TRP A 367 12.47 0.50 -13.91
CA TRP A 367 12.30 -0.12 -15.23
C TRP A 367 12.82 0.74 -16.37
N GLY A 368 13.22 1.98 -16.08
CA GLY A 368 13.66 2.96 -17.04
C GLY A 368 14.98 2.65 -17.75
N ASN A 369 15.35 3.52 -18.66
CA ASN A 369 16.59 3.43 -19.40
C ASN A 369 17.46 4.69 -19.29
N GLU A 370 16.93 5.79 -18.72
CA GLU A 370 17.65 7.05 -18.61
C GLU A 370 18.81 6.94 -17.58
N ILE A 371 18.66 6.08 -16.54
CA ILE A 371 19.66 5.91 -15.48
C ILE A 371 20.05 4.43 -15.33
N PRO A 372 20.94 3.88 -16.18
CA PRO A 372 21.28 2.45 -16.18
C PRO A 372 21.76 1.90 -14.83
N ARG A 373 22.39 2.74 -13.99
CA ARG A 373 22.88 2.39 -12.65
C ARG A 373 21.75 1.97 -11.69
N LEU A 374 20.51 2.37 -11.93
CA LEU A 374 19.37 2.04 -11.08
C LEU A 374 18.71 0.70 -11.45
N LYS A 375 19.07 0.09 -12.58
CA LYS A 375 18.51 -1.21 -12.99
C LYS A 375 18.78 -2.29 -11.95
N GLY A 376 17.76 -3.14 -11.72
CA GLY A 376 17.82 -4.20 -10.73
C GLY A 376 17.73 -3.72 -9.27
N LYS A 377 17.27 -2.49 -9.04
CA LYS A 377 17.02 -1.95 -7.70
C LYS A 377 15.53 -1.71 -7.49
N TYR A 378 15.05 -2.13 -6.32
CA TYR A 378 13.70 -1.88 -5.84
C TYR A 378 13.77 -0.81 -4.75
N PHE A 379 13.18 0.36 -5.02
CA PHE A 379 13.27 1.57 -4.21
C PHE A 379 12.06 1.71 -3.28
N PHE A 380 12.31 2.03 -2.02
CA PHE A 380 11.33 2.31 -0.99
C PHE A 380 11.90 3.34 0.00
N GLY A 381 11.14 3.73 1.01
CA GLY A 381 11.61 4.70 1.99
C GLY A 381 10.65 4.87 3.16
N ASP A 382 11.00 5.79 4.05
CA ASP A 382 10.19 6.15 5.22
C ASP A 382 9.33 7.39 4.94
N ILE A 383 8.02 7.26 5.14
CA ILE A 383 7.04 8.32 4.86
C ILE A 383 7.38 9.60 5.64
N PRO A 384 7.51 9.57 7.00
CA PRO A 384 7.67 10.80 7.75
C PRO A 384 9.03 11.47 7.57
N SER A 385 10.10 10.70 7.59
CA SER A 385 11.47 11.26 7.53
C SER A 385 11.91 11.58 6.12
N GLY A 386 11.38 10.86 5.12
CA GLY A 386 11.87 10.92 3.76
C GLY A 386 13.22 10.25 3.56
N ARG A 387 13.65 9.35 4.47
CA ARG A 387 14.81 8.49 4.23
C ARG A 387 14.53 7.53 3.08
N LEU A 388 15.57 7.22 2.32
CA LEU A 388 15.45 6.59 1.02
C LEU A 388 16.29 5.31 0.98
N PHE A 389 15.64 4.17 0.69
CA PHE A 389 16.24 2.85 0.71
C PHE A 389 16.07 2.12 -0.61
N TYR A 390 16.88 1.10 -0.84
CA TYR A 390 16.67 0.12 -1.89
C TYR A 390 17.23 -1.25 -1.49
N ILE A 391 16.74 -2.28 -2.18
CA ILE A 391 17.33 -3.62 -2.23
C ILE A 391 17.62 -3.99 -3.67
N SER A 392 18.55 -4.91 -3.88
CA SER A 392 18.76 -5.56 -5.19
C SER A 392 17.60 -6.51 -5.48
N THR A 393 16.99 -6.43 -6.68
CA THR A 393 15.93 -7.38 -7.06
C THR A 393 16.46 -8.81 -7.22
N ALA A 394 17.75 -8.99 -7.42
CA ALA A 394 18.39 -10.31 -7.45
C ALA A 394 18.43 -10.99 -6.05
N ASP A 395 18.33 -10.21 -4.98
CA ASP A 395 18.38 -10.71 -3.61
C ASP A 395 16.97 -11.03 -3.04
N ILE A 396 15.92 -10.77 -3.82
CA ILE A 396 14.54 -11.06 -3.41
C ILE A 396 14.33 -12.56 -3.35
N GLN A 397 14.22 -13.06 -2.13
CA GLN A 397 13.92 -14.46 -1.86
C GLN A 397 13.02 -14.58 -0.64
N GLN A 398 11.92 -15.33 -0.78
CA GLN A 398 10.95 -15.55 0.29
C GLN A 398 11.65 -15.97 1.59
N GLY A 399 11.36 -15.25 2.65
CA GLY A 399 11.88 -15.55 3.97
C GLY A 399 13.37 -15.27 4.18
N LYS A 400 14.06 -14.60 3.26
CA LYS A 400 15.44 -14.13 3.46
C LYS A 400 15.48 -12.62 3.51
N GLN A 401 16.24 -12.10 4.47
CA GLN A 401 16.52 -10.67 4.57
C GLN A 401 17.48 -10.25 3.45
N ALA A 402 17.01 -9.42 2.51
CA ALA A 402 17.86 -8.73 1.55
C ALA A 402 18.63 -7.60 2.23
N ASP A 403 19.83 -7.31 1.74
CA ASP A 403 20.66 -6.23 2.24
C ASP A 403 20.07 -4.86 1.84
N ILE A 404 19.53 -4.15 2.82
CA ILE A 404 18.95 -2.82 2.62
C ILE A 404 20.08 -1.79 2.57
N LYS A 405 20.07 -0.97 1.52
CA LYS A 405 21.00 0.14 1.35
C LYS A 405 20.27 1.48 1.41
N GLU A 406 20.87 2.45 2.09
CA GLU A 406 20.43 3.83 2.02
C GLU A 406 21.07 4.53 0.82
N TRP A 407 20.30 5.38 0.15
CA TRP A 407 20.79 6.28 -0.90
C TRP A 407 20.47 7.74 -0.57
N ARG A 408 21.23 8.64 -1.16
CA ARG A 408 21.12 10.08 -0.92
C ARG A 408 20.66 10.81 -2.17
N ILE A 409 20.29 12.05 -2.01
CA ILE A 409 19.84 12.89 -3.12
C ILE A 409 20.74 14.12 -3.28
N SER A 410 20.78 14.61 -4.52
CA SER A 410 21.17 15.98 -4.82
C SER A 410 20.05 16.66 -5.64
N ILE A 411 19.88 17.96 -5.41
CA ILE A 411 18.97 18.81 -6.18
C ILE A 411 19.79 19.98 -6.72
N ASN A 412 19.75 20.18 -8.04
CA ASN A 412 20.58 21.18 -8.72
C ASN A 412 22.09 21.06 -8.42
N GLY A 413 22.57 19.83 -8.27
CA GLY A 413 23.97 19.53 -7.96
C GLY A 413 24.37 19.74 -6.49
N VAL A 414 23.43 20.09 -5.61
CA VAL A 414 23.67 20.29 -4.18
C VAL A 414 23.15 19.07 -3.41
N SER A 415 24.02 18.40 -2.65
CA SER A 415 23.65 17.32 -1.75
C SER A 415 22.70 17.86 -0.66
N THR A 416 21.58 17.19 -0.45
CA THR A 416 20.54 17.61 0.50
C THR A 416 19.74 16.41 1.00
N THR A 417 18.78 16.66 1.88
CA THR A 417 17.76 15.70 2.31
C THR A 417 16.38 16.16 1.87
N LEU A 418 15.40 15.25 1.80
CA LEU A 418 14.02 15.65 1.49
C LEU A 418 13.43 16.57 2.56
N ARG A 419 13.84 16.43 3.84
CA ARG A 419 13.45 17.35 4.92
C ARG A 419 13.91 18.78 4.66
N GLU A 420 15.17 18.95 4.28
CA GLU A 420 15.72 20.26 3.92
C GLU A 420 15.06 20.83 2.69
N ALA A 421 14.89 20.01 1.63
CA ALA A 421 14.26 20.43 0.38
C ALA A 421 12.80 20.87 0.58
N CYS A 422 12.03 20.21 1.47
CA CYS A 422 10.66 20.56 1.81
C CYS A 422 10.55 21.67 2.87
N GLY A 423 11.64 22.01 3.56
CA GLY A 423 11.60 22.91 4.73
C GLY A 423 10.64 22.40 5.81
N SER A 424 10.63 21.08 6.07
CA SER A 424 9.70 20.44 6.99
C SER A 424 10.32 19.24 7.68
N LYS A 425 10.02 19.08 8.98
CA LYS A 425 10.43 17.88 9.75
C LYS A 425 9.74 16.61 9.25
N ARG A 426 8.54 16.73 8.70
CA ARG A 426 7.76 15.64 8.12
C ARG A 426 7.62 15.86 6.61
N VAL A 427 8.08 14.91 5.81
CA VAL A 427 8.11 14.96 4.34
C VAL A 427 6.81 14.43 3.73
N ASP A 428 6.30 13.34 4.27
CA ASP A 428 5.25 12.50 3.72
C ASP A 428 5.60 12.03 2.30
N LEU A 429 6.68 11.24 2.23
CA LEU A 429 7.27 10.68 1.03
C LEU A 429 6.35 9.66 0.36
N HIS A 430 6.26 9.73 -0.98
CA HIS A 430 5.74 8.67 -1.84
C HIS A 430 6.57 8.53 -3.11
N PHE A 431 6.39 7.39 -3.80
CA PHE A 431 7.04 7.09 -5.06
C PHE A 431 6.02 6.93 -6.18
N GLY A 432 6.47 7.13 -7.42
CA GLY A 432 5.69 6.85 -8.62
C GLY A 432 6.59 6.45 -9.78
N ARG A 433 5.97 5.87 -10.82
CA ARG A 433 6.67 5.43 -12.04
C ARG A 433 5.85 5.83 -13.24
N ASP A 434 6.51 6.30 -14.30
CA ASP A 434 5.88 6.58 -15.58
C ASP A 434 5.80 5.33 -16.48
N ALA A 435 5.16 5.48 -17.64
CA ALA A 435 5.02 4.43 -18.64
C ALA A 435 6.35 3.95 -19.23
N LYS A 436 7.42 4.77 -19.16
CA LYS A 436 8.76 4.42 -19.61
C LYS A 436 9.57 3.70 -18.52
N GLY A 437 9.02 3.62 -17.30
CA GLY A 437 9.68 3.01 -16.16
C GLY A 437 10.59 3.95 -15.37
N GLU A 438 10.58 5.25 -15.68
CA GLU A 438 11.33 6.26 -14.93
C GLU A 438 10.65 6.54 -13.59
N LEU A 439 11.45 6.78 -12.55
CA LEU A 439 10.93 6.96 -11.20
C LEU A 439 10.80 8.44 -10.80
N TYR A 440 9.84 8.65 -9.91
CA TYR A 440 9.50 9.94 -9.33
C TYR A 440 9.32 9.83 -7.82
N ILE A 441 9.56 10.96 -7.14
CA ILE A 441 9.29 11.16 -5.71
C ILE A 441 8.23 12.24 -5.57
N LEU A 442 7.23 11.95 -4.72
CA LEU A 442 6.21 12.91 -4.30
C LEU A 442 6.49 13.29 -2.84
N THR A 443 6.39 14.57 -2.53
CA THR A 443 6.49 15.10 -1.17
C THR A 443 5.24 15.90 -0.85
N LYS A 444 4.40 15.39 0.10
CA LYS A 444 3.16 16.08 0.50
C LYS A 444 3.47 17.41 1.19
N ALA A 445 4.54 17.44 1.98
CA ALA A 445 4.90 18.60 2.79
C ALA A 445 4.92 19.92 2.01
N ASP A 446 5.45 19.88 0.78
CA ASP A 446 5.58 21.04 -0.11
C ASP A 446 4.82 20.88 -1.44
N GLY A 447 4.11 19.77 -1.63
CA GLY A 447 3.29 19.50 -2.80
C GLY A 447 4.08 19.34 -4.10
N LYS A 448 5.31 18.84 -4.04
CA LYS A 448 6.17 18.71 -5.22
C LYS A 448 6.27 17.27 -5.74
N LEU A 449 6.50 17.21 -7.03
CA LEU A 449 6.91 16.00 -7.75
C LEU A 449 8.32 16.21 -8.30
N TYR A 450 9.22 15.29 -7.96
CA TYR A 450 10.59 15.26 -8.46
C TYR A 450 10.77 14.05 -9.37
N LYS A 451 11.48 14.23 -10.51
CA LYS A 451 11.95 13.13 -11.36
C LYS A 451 13.37 12.76 -10.98
N LEU A 452 13.69 11.47 -10.96
CA LEU A 452 15.07 11.00 -10.89
C LEU A 452 15.74 11.25 -12.26
N THR A 453 16.88 11.96 -12.29
CA THR A 453 17.48 12.42 -13.55
C THR A 453 18.96 12.01 -13.72
N GLY A 454 19.55 11.39 -12.72
CA GLY A 454 20.92 10.91 -12.78
C GLY A 454 21.30 10.18 -11.49
N ALA A 455 22.38 9.41 -11.53
CA ALA A 455 22.90 8.72 -10.37
C ALA A 455 24.42 8.64 -10.39
N GLU A 456 25.04 8.95 -9.27
CA GLU A 456 26.47 8.86 -9.04
C GLU A 456 26.75 7.85 -7.94
N GLN A 457 27.90 7.16 -8.04
CA GLN A 457 28.39 6.24 -7.02
C GLN A 457 29.72 6.77 -6.52
N THR A 458 29.75 7.23 -5.28
CA THR A 458 31.01 7.55 -4.61
C THR A 458 31.61 6.26 -4.03
N LYS A 459 32.92 6.13 -4.09
CA LYS A 459 33.59 5.05 -3.33
C LYS A 459 33.41 5.38 -1.85
N GLY A 460 32.79 4.47 -1.10
CA GLY A 460 32.69 4.52 0.36
C GLY A 460 34.03 4.42 1.05
#